data_cea3af83ac20665fe25f962044e5e48f
#
_entry.id   cea3af83ac20665fe25f962044e5e48f
#
_cell.length_a   1.000
_cell.length_b   1.000
_cell.length_c   1.000
_cell.angle_alpha   90.00
_cell.angle_beta   90.00
_cell.angle_gamma   90.00
#
_symmetry.space_group_name_H-M   'P 1'
#
loop_
_entity.id
_entity.type
_entity.pdbx_description
1 polymer ?
#
loop_
_entity_poly.entity_id
_entity_poly.type
_entity_poly.pdbx_seq_one_letter_code
_entity_poly.pdbx_strand_id
1 'polypeptide(L)'
;MEINKVSIYLLFMDLLVAYKNDPAGHNMAKFISQNMNYDGDVYRGKNFDLIEIDSPAISADWLDEKYEYDGFIFLSKHAAESGTLALTCHSTGNFDEAKFGGNQKELAIPYPDLQKRYMQKLWDNHESFSDFEITIEATHHGPTHLKKPSIFVEIGTT
;
A
#
# COMPACT_ATOMS: atom_id res chain seq x y z
N MET A 1 12.47 -28.61 -35.34
CA MET A 1 12.18 -27.15 -35.22
C MET A 1 11.83 -26.87 -33.76
N GLU A 2 12.84 -26.50 -32.96
CA GLU A 2 12.65 -26.24 -31.52
C GLU A 2 12.03 -24.86 -31.37
N ILE A 3 10.83 -24.84 -30.83
CA ILE A 3 10.17 -23.60 -30.41
C ILE A 3 10.84 -23.18 -29.10
N ASN A 4 11.75 -22.20 -29.15
CA ASN A 4 12.32 -21.57 -27.98
C ASN A 4 11.16 -21.00 -27.13
N LYS A 5 10.94 -21.61 -25.96
CA LYS A 5 10.08 -21.04 -24.92
C LYS A 5 10.73 -19.73 -24.45
N VAL A 6 10.33 -18.64 -25.04
CA VAL A 6 10.58 -17.32 -24.46
C VAL A 6 9.71 -17.25 -23.22
N SER A 7 10.31 -17.49 -22.06
CA SER A 7 9.68 -17.27 -20.76
C SER A 7 9.55 -15.76 -20.58
N ILE A 8 8.43 -15.21 -20.99
CA ILE A 8 8.07 -13.83 -20.67
C ILE A 8 7.75 -13.84 -19.17
N TYR A 9 8.76 -13.59 -18.34
CA TYR A 9 8.51 -13.15 -16.97
C TYR A 9 7.95 -11.73 -17.09
N LEU A 10 6.65 -11.59 -17.06
CA LEU A 10 6.02 -10.30 -16.72
C LEU A 10 6.52 -9.99 -15.29
N LEU A 11 7.49 -9.11 -15.19
CA LEU A 11 7.91 -8.53 -13.93
C LEU A 11 6.80 -7.57 -13.51
N PHE A 12 5.91 -8.05 -12.65
CA PHE A 12 4.98 -7.16 -11.97
C PHE A 12 5.80 -6.21 -11.10
N MET A 13 5.58 -4.92 -11.30
CA MET A 13 6.26 -3.86 -10.58
C MET A 13 5.24 -3.01 -9.85
N ASP A 14 5.24 -3.08 -8.53
CA ASP A 14 4.37 -2.28 -7.68
C ASP A 14 5.06 -0.98 -7.24
N LEU A 15 4.27 0.05 -6.95
CA LEU A 15 4.74 1.27 -6.35
C LEU A 15 4.31 1.36 -4.89
N LEU A 16 5.29 1.43 -3.99
CA LEU A 16 5.06 1.79 -2.61
C LEU A 16 4.91 3.30 -2.50
N VAL A 17 3.91 3.75 -1.78
CA VAL A 17 3.57 5.17 -1.65
C VAL A 17 3.44 5.53 -0.18
N ALA A 18 4.21 6.50 0.27
CA ALA A 18 4.12 7.05 1.62
C ALA A 18 3.83 8.55 1.60
N TYR A 19 2.98 9.02 2.50
CA TYR A 19 2.79 10.45 2.71
C TYR A 19 3.85 10.98 3.67
N LYS A 20 4.60 12.02 3.26
CA LYS A 20 5.73 12.58 4.05
C LYS A 20 5.35 13.03 5.46
N ASN A 21 4.12 13.51 5.65
CA ASN A 21 3.65 13.97 6.96
C ASN A 21 2.87 12.88 7.74
N ASP A 22 2.82 11.65 7.24
CA ASP A 22 2.37 10.49 7.99
C ASP A 22 3.59 9.86 8.67
N PRO A 23 3.70 9.92 10.01
CA PRO A 23 4.92 9.48 10.69
C PRO A 23 5.21 7.99 10.52
N ALA A 24 4.19 7.14 10.45
CA ALA A 24 4.38 5.70 10.26
C ALA A 24 4.75 5.39 8.81
N GLY A 25 4.00 5.95 7.84
CA GLY A 25 4.30 5.80 6.41
C GLY A 25 5.70 6.30 6.06
N HIS A 26 6.06 7.49 6.53
CA HIS A 26 7.41 8.05 6.35
C HIS A 26 8.52 7.18 6.97
N ASN A 27 8.33 6.68 8.19
CA ASN A 27 9.32 5.81 8.84
C ASN A 27 9.48 4.48 8.11
N MET A 28 8.38 3.86 7.64
CA MET A 28 8.44 2.66 6.81
C MET A 28 9.19 2.95 5.50
N ALA A 29 8.86 4.04 4.81
CA ALA A 29 9.51 4.44 3.57
C ALA A 29 11.01 4.67 3.77
N LYS A 30 11.40 5.39 4.82
CA LYS A 30 12.79 5.64 5.18
C LYS A 30 13.57 4.34 5.45
N PHE A 31 12.96 3.37 6.12
CA PHE A 31 13.59 2.08 6.38
C PHE A 31 13.77 1.27 5.09
N ILE A 32 12.74 1.20 4.27
CA ILE A 32 12.74 0.44 3.00
C ILE A 32 13.74 1.03 2.01
N SER A 33 13.82 2.37 1.91
CA SER A 33 14.67 3.07 0.94
C SER A 33 16.17 3.01 1.22
N GLN A 34 16.62 2.54 2.40
CA GLN A 34 18.05 2.52 2.79
C GLN A 34 18.97 1.82 1.77
N ASN A 35 18.46 0.83 1.04
CA ASN A 35 19.21 0.07 0.06
C ASN A 35 18.68 0.24 -1.38
N MET A 36 17.95 1.32 -1.64
CA MET A 36 17.39 1.63 -2.96
C MET A 36 18.17 2.79 -3.61
N ASN A 37 18.17 2.82 -4.94
CA ASN A 37 18.78 3.90 -5.70
C ASN A 37 17.75 5.02 -5.91
N TYR A 38 18.08 6.25 -5.51
CA TYR A 38 17.21 7.41 -5.73
C TYR A 38 17.57 8.11 -7.04
N ASP A 39 16.62 8.26 -7.94
CA ASP A 39 16.82 8.92 -9.25
C ASP A 39 16.37 10.40 -9.29
N GLY A 40 16.00 10.96 -8.12
CA GLY A 40 15.53 12.34 -7.97
C GLY A 40 14.01 12.46 -7.81
N ASP A 41 13.23 11.45 -8.09
CA ASP A 41 11.76 11.39 -7.89
C ASP A 41 11.33 10.06 -7.24
N VAL A 42 12.00 8.95 -7.60
CA VAL A 42 11.61 7.60 -7.21
C VAL A 42 12.80 6.84 -6.64
N TYR A 43 12.60 6.12 -5.55
CA TYR A 43 13.53 5.11 -5.07
C TYR A 43 13.33 3.82 -5.86
N ARG A 44 14.35 3.40 -6.61
CA ARG A 44 14.31 2.23 -7.49
C ARG A 44 14.74 0.97 -6.78
N GLY A 45 13.90 -0.03 -6.80
CA GLY A 45 14.15 -1.35 -6.24
C GLY A 45 14.11 -2.46 -7.30
N LYS A 46 14.34 -3.69 -6.86
CA LYS A 46 14.33 -4.85 -7.75
C LYS A 46 12.92 -5.36 -8.07
N ASN A 47 12.02 -5.33 -7.09
CA ASN A 47 10.70 -5.92 -7.17
C ASN A 47 9.58 -4.88 -6.98
N PHE A 48 9.90 -3.72 -6.51
CA PHE A 48 9.01 -2.57 -6.30
C PHE A 48 9.83 -1.29 -6.26
N ASP A 49 9.20 -0.21 -6.61
CA ASP A 49 9.73 1.13 -6.42
C ASP A 49 9.02 1.82 -5.24
N LEU A 50 9.55 2.95 -4.79
CA LEU A 50 8.97 3.69 -3.67
C LEU A 50 9.03 5.18 -3.93
N ILE A 51 7.94 5.87 -3.57
CA ILE A 51 7.86 7.33 -3.56
C ILE A 51 7.34 7.85 -2.23
N GLU A 52 7.71 9.09 -1.92
CA GLU A 52 7.06 9.87 -0.88
C GLU A 52 6.30 11.04 -1.52
N ILE A 53 5.03 11.19 -1.18
CA ILE A 53 4.14 12.21 -1.71
C ILE A 53 3.87 13.32 -0.69
N ASP A 54 3.54 14.51 -1.18
CA ASP A 54 3.28 15.71 -0.34
C ASP A 54 1.79 15.87 0.04
N SER A 55 0.90 15.04 -0.55
CA SER A 55 -0.53 15.01 -0.24
C SER A 55 -0.90 13.76 0.55
N PRO A 56 -1.99 13.79 1.34
CA PRO A 56 -2.46 12.60 2.04
C PRO A 56 -2.73 11.42 1.10
N ALA A 57 -2.30 10.23 1.48
CA ALA A 57 -2.45 9.00 0.70
C ALA A 57 -3.91 8.69 0.33
N ILE A 58 -4.85 9.02 1.21
CA ILE A 58 -6.30 8.87 0.99
C ILE A 58 -6.86 9.70 -0.17
N SER A 59 -6.09 10.67 -0.68
CA SER A 59 -6.47 11.56 -1.80
C SER A 59 -5.56 11.36 -3.02
N ALA A 60 -4.90 10.22 -3.12
CA ALA A 60 -3.89 9.95 -4.14
C ALA A 60 -4.46 9.30 -5.42
N ASP A 61 -5.69 9.64 -5.81
CA ASP A 61 -6.35 9.16 -7.04
C ASP A 61 -5.64 9.55 -8.34
N TRP A 62 -4.71 10.49 -8.26
CA TRP A 62 -3.90 10.99 -9.38
C TRP A 62 -2.68 10.13 -9.72
N LEU A 63 -2.34 9.13 -8.90
CA LEU A 63 -1.10 8.37 -9.04
C LEU A 63 -0.95 7.67 -10.39
N ASP A 64 -1.99 7.06 -10.90
CA ASP A 64 -1.96 6.33 -12.17
C ASP A 64 -1.99 7.24 -13.42
N GLU A 65 -2.14 8.55 -13.24
CA GLU A 65 -1.94 9.55 -14.29
C GLU A 65 -0.45 9.92 -14.43
N LYS A 66 0.31 9.82 -13.33
CA LYS A 66 1.73 10.20 -13.28
C LYS A 66 2.67 8.99 -13.35
N TYR A 67 2.27 7.85 -12.80
CA TYR A 67 3.11 6.67 -12.65
C TYR A 67 2.47 5.43 -13.25
N GLU A 68 3.22 4.70 -14.07
CA GLU A 68 2.79 3.46 -14.72
C GLU A 68 3.32 2.25 -13.96
N TYR A 69 2.49 1.69 -13.07
CA TYR A 69 2.79 0.50 -12.26
C TYR A 69 1.64 -0.51 -12.33
N ASP A 70 1.88 -1.73 -11.88
CA ASP A 70 0.87 -2.79 -11.86
C ASP A 70 -0.06 -2.71 -10.65
N GLY A 71 0.40 -2.10 -9.56
CA GLY A 71 -0.37 -1.87 -8.36
C GLY A 71 0.24 -0.81 -7.45
N PHE A 72 -0.55 -0.34 -6.49
CA PHE A 72 -0.15 0.67 -5.51
C PHE A 72 -0.30 0.13 -4.09
N ILE A 73 0.77 0.28 -3.29
CA ILE A 73 0.81 -0.15 -1.89
C ILE A 73 1.03 1.09 -1.03
N PHE A 74 0.01 1.52 -0.33
CA PHE A 74 0.09 2.67 0.56
C PHE A 74 0.65 2.27 1.92
N LEU A 75 1.72 2.92 2.33
CA LEU A 75 2.32 2.80 3.66
C LEU A 75 1.73 3.88 4.55
N SER A 76 1.02 3.51 5.60
CA SER A 76 0.24 4.45 6.40
C SER A 76 0.28 4.13 7.90
N LYS A 77 -0.05 5.13 8.69
CA LYS A 77 -0.36 4.92 10.09
C LYS A 77 -1.76 4.30 10.23
N HIS A 78 -1.88 3.32 11.09
CA HIS A 78 -3.18 2.91 11.60
C HIS A 78 -3.67 3.92 12.65
N ALA A 79 -4.95 4.31 12.57
CA ALA A 79 -5.58 5.23 13.52
C ALA A 79 -6.96 4.70 13.91
N ALA A 80 -7.10 4.24 15.15
CA ALA A 80 -8.34 3.74 15.70
C ALA A 80 -8.62 4.37 17.07
N GLU A 81 -9.89 4.66 17.36
CA GLU A 81 -10.31 5.21 18.65
C GLU A 81 -9.97 4.30 19.84
N SER A 82 -9.84 2.98 19.61
CA SER A 82 -9.46 2.02 20.63
C SER A 82 -8.06 2.23 21.18
N GLY A 83 -7.16 2.89 20.41
CA GLY A 83 -5.75 3.01 20.77
C GLY A 83 -4.99 1.68 20.76
N THR A 84 -5.54 0.63 20.16
CA THR A 84 -4.91 -0.69 20.07
C THR A 84 -3.75 -0.65 19.10
N LEU A 85 -2.60 -1.20 19.52
CA LEU A 85 -1.48 -1.41 18.61
C LEU A 85 -1.87 -2.43 17.56
N ALA A 86 -1.77 -2.08 16.29
CA ALA A 86 -2.19 -2.98 15.21
C ALA A 86 -1.25 -2.94 14.00
N LEU A 87 -1.16 -4.07 13.32
CA LEU A 87 -0.63 -4.24 11.98
C LEU A 87 -1.81 -4.64 11.10
N THR A 88 -2.21 -3.75 10.21
CA THR A 88 -3.42 -3.95 9.43
C THR A 88 -3.19 -3.84 7.94
N CYS A 89 -4.16 -4.31 7.18
CA CYS A 89 -4.29 -3.99 5.78
C CYS A 89 -5.75 -3.96 5.36
N HIS A 90 -6.06 -3.19 4.34
CA HIS A 90 -7.40 -3.16 3.77
C HIS A 90 -7.40 -2.65 2.32
N SER A 91 -8.43 -3.00 1.57
CA SER A 91 -8.77 -2.35 0.30
C SER A 91 -9.48 -1.03 0.58
N THR A 92 -9.39 -0.09 -0.36
CA THR A 92 -10.02 1.23 -0.24
C THR A 92 -11.39 1.29 -0.92
N GLY A 93 -12.26 2.15 -0.41
CA GLY A 93 -13.58 2.35 -0.96
C GLY A 93 -14.55 2.99 0.04
N ASN A 94 -15.56 3.66 -0.48
CA ASN A 94 -16.61 4.32 0.29
C ASN A 94 -17.95 3.66 -0.02
N PHE A 95 -18.58 3.03 0.97
CA PHE A 95 -19.89 2.42 0.79
C PHE A 95 -21.02 3.47 0.74
N ASP A 96 -20.81 4.64 1.36
CA ASP A 96 -21.75 5.75 1.36
C ASP A 96 -21.01 7.08 1.21
N GLU A 97 -20.86 7.87 2.25
CA GLU A 97 -20.18 9.17 2.21
C GLU A 97 -18.66 9.03 2.10
N ALA A 98 -18.01 9.89 1.30
CA ALA A 98 -16.56 9.97 1.16
C ALA A 98 -15.97 10.98 2.15
N LYS A 99 -15.98 10.67 3.44
CA LYS A 99 -15.45 11.57 4.49
C LYS A 99 -13.95 11.67 4.51
N PHE A 100 -13.25 10.64 4.00
CA PHE A 100 -11.80 10.50 4.06
C PHE A 100 -11.24 10.13 2.68
N GLY A 101 -11.41 11.03 1.70
CA GLY A 101 -10.88 10.86 0.34
C GLY A 101 -11.67 9.87 -0.52
N GLY A 102 -11.34 9.85 -1.81
CA GLY A 102 -12.05 9.07 -2.82
C GLY A 102 -13.43 9.63 -3.16
N ASN A 103 -14.21 8.86 -3.92
CA ASN A 103 -15.56 9.19 -4.32
C ASN A 103 -16.60 8.46 -3.48
N GLN A 104 -17.77 9.05 -3.33
CA GLN A 104 -18.92 8.45 -2.66
C GLN A 104 -19.40 7.21 -3.43
N LYS A 105 -19.71 6.11 -2.73
CA LYS A 105 -20.24 4.86 -3.28
C LYS A 105 -19.37 4.24 -4.37
N GLU A 106 -18.06 4.43 -4.25
CA GLU A 106 -17.07 3.87 -5.15
C GLU A 106 -16.10 2.97 -4.39
N LEU A 107 -15.79 1.81 -4.97
CA LEU A 107 -14.79 0.87 -4.46
C LEU A 107 -13.58 0.86 -5.39
N ALA A 108 -12.39 0.92 -4.83
CA ALA A 108 -11.16 0.73 -5.59
C ALA A 108 -11.01 -0.73 -6.06
N ILE A 109 -10.11 -0.96 -7.01
CA ILE A 109 -9.75 -2.32 -7.42
C ILE A 109 -8.94 -2.96 -6.29
N PRO A 110 -9.42 -4.05 -5.66
CA PRO A 110 -8.72 -4.68 -4.56
C PRO A 110 -7.47 -5.45 -5.03
N TYR A 111 -6.56 -5.71 -4.09
CA TYR A 111 -5.32 -6.45 -4.35
C TYR A 111 -5.25 -7.75 -3.51
N PRO A 112 -6.15 -8.74 -3.72
CA PRO A 112 -6.34 -9.86 -2.81
C PRO A 112 -5.13 -10.79 -2.70
N ASP A 113 -4.39 -11.03 -3.78
CA ASP A 113 -3.19 -11.88 -3.74
C ASP A 113 -2.07 -11.26 -2.91
N LEU A 114 -1.89 -9.95 -2.99
CA LEU A 114 -0.93 -9.23 -2.16
C LEU A 114 -1.40 -9.20 -0.71
N GLN A 115 -2.68 -8.90 -0.46
CA GLN A 115 -3.27 -8.90 0.87
C GLN A 115 -3.06 -10.25 1.59
N LYS A 116 -3.35 -11.34 0.90
CA LYS A 116 -3.14 -12.70 1.42
C LYS A 116 -1.67 -12.93 1.79
N ARG A 117 -0.74 -12.62 0.88
CA ARG A 117 0.70 -12.82 1.13
C ARG A 117 1.22 -11.96 2.26
N TYR A 118 0.76 -10.71 2.35
CA TYR A 118 1.12 -9.79 3.44
C TYR A 118 0.66 -10.36 4.79
N MET A 119 -0.61 -10.75 4.90
CA MET A 119 -1.16 -11.34 6.13
C MET A 119 -0.47 -12.64 6.52
N GLN A 120 -0.16 -13.51 5.57
CA GLN A 120 0.61 -14.73 5.84
C GLN A 120 2.00 -14.40 6.41
N LYS A 121 2.69 -13.40 5.86
CA LYS A 121 4.00 -12.98 6.36
C LYS A 121 3.94 -12.36 7.75
N LEU A 122 2.93 -11.58 8.05
CA LEU A 122 2.71 -11.08 9.41
C LEU A 122 2.46 -12.24 10.38
N TRP A 123 1.59 -13.18 9.98
CA TRP A 123 1.27 -14.34 10.82
C TRP A 123 2.47 -15.26 11.04
N ASP A 124 3.27 -15.52 10.01
CA ASP A 124 4.50 -16.33 10.12
C ASP A 124 5.52 -15.73 11.10
N ASN A 125 5.43 -14.44 11.38
CA ASN A 125 6.31 -13.70 12.29
C ASN A 125 5.58 -13.12 13.51
N HIS A 126 4.38 -13.59 13.81
CA HIS A 126 3.50 -12.98 14.83
C HIS A 126 4.14 -12.93 16.23
N GLU A 127 5.00 -13.90 16.57
CA GLU A 127 5.72 -13.90 17.86
C GLU A 127 6.62 -12.65 18.02
N SER A 128 7.15 -12.11 16.92
CA SER A 128 7.95 -10.87 16.91
C SER A 128 7.09 -9.62 17.07
N PHE A 129 5.78 -9.74 16.91
CA PHE A 129 4.79 -8.67 16.99
C PHE A 129 3.70 -8.95 18.03
N SER A 130 4.07 -9.64 19.13
CA SER A 130 3.12 -10.11 20.15
C SER A 130 2.27 -9.01 20.78
N ASP A 131 2.75 -7.77 20.77
CA ASP A 131 2.03 -6.61 21.30
C ASP A 131 1.04 -6.00 20.29
N PHE A 132 1.06 -6.47 19.04
CA PHE A 132 0.22 -5.96 17.96
C PHE A 132 -0.93 -6.91 17.63
N GLU A 133 -2.10 -6.37 17.47
CA GLU A 133 -3.18 -7.05 16.78
C GLU A 133 -2.87 -7.12 15.28
N ILE A 134 -3.01 -8.32 14.68
CA ILE A 134 -2.84 -8.53 13.23
C ILE A 134 -4.21 -8.76 12.63
N THR A 135 -4.68 -7.84 11.80
CA THR A 135 -6.05 -7.91 11.27
C THR A 135 -6.21 -7.35 9.86
N ILE A 136 -7.27 -7.79 9.19
CA ILE A 136 -7.77 -7.19 7.95
C ILE A 136 -8.93 -6.30 8.34
N GLU A 137 -8.86 -5.03 7.98
CA GLU A 137 -9.94 -4.10 8.24
C GLU A 137 -11.00 -4.14 7.14
N ALA A 138 -12.20 -3.70 7.49
CA ALA A 138 -13.24 -3.45 6.51
C ALA A 138 -12.80 -2.37 5.51
N THR A 139 -13.18 -2.53 4.25
CA THR A 139 -12.93 -1.53 3.20
C THR A 139 -13.47 -0.17 3.59
N HIS A 140 -12.64 0.85 3.55
CA HIS A 140 -13.01 2.22 3.89
C HIS A 140 -12.05 3.23 3.23
N HIS A 141 -12.42 4.51 3.24
CA HIS A 141 -11.74 5.69 2.69
C HIS A 141 -11.17 5.56 1.26
N GLY A 142 -10.58 6.65 0.76
CA GLY A 142 -9.89 6.72 -0.54
C GLY A 142 -8.42 6.27 -0.49
N PRO A 143 -7.75 6.27 -1.64
CA PRO A 143 -8.28 6.61 -2.96
C PRO A 143 -9.23 5.53 -3.51
N THR A 144 -10.15 5.91 -4.41
CA THR A 144 -11.12 4.96 -4.98
C THR A 144 -11.09 4.86 -6.49
N HIS A 145 -10.45 5.81 -7.17
CA HIS A 145 -10.52 5.97 -8.63
C HIS A 145 -9.26 5.52 -9.38
N LEU A 146 -8.35 4.82 -8.72
CA LEU A 146 -7.17 4.22 -9.36
C LEU A 146 -7.60 3.10 -10.31
N LYS A 147 -6.98 3.06 -11.50
CA LYS A 147 -7.22 2.04 -12.54
C LYS A 147 -6.43 0.76 -12.32
N LYS A 148 -5.65 0.70 -11.27
CA LYS A 148 -4.80 -0.43 -10.86
C LYS A 148 -5.17 -0.89 -9.46
N PRO A 149 -4.89 -2.17 -9.13
CA PRO A 149 -5.11 -2.67 -7.78
C PRO A 149 -4.38 -1.83 -6.73
N SER A 150 -5.03 -1.62 -5.60
CA SER A 150 -4.42 -0.90 -4.49
C SER A 150 -4.76 -1.50 -3.13
N ILE A 151 -3.87 -1.26 -2.17
CA ILE A 151 -4.02 -1.72 -0.79
C ILE A 151 -3.32 -0.74 0.17
N PHE A 152 -3.90 -0.53 1.34
CA PHE A 152 -3.20 0.06 2.48
C PHE A 152 -2.60 -1.03 3.34
N VAL A 153 -1.37 -0.81 3.79
CA VAL A 153 -0.69 -1.55 4.85
C VAL A 153 -0.32 -0.56 5.95
N GLU A 154 -0.74 -0.83 7.15
CA GLU A 154 -0.74 0.15 8.22
C GLU A 154 -0.13 -0.39 9.50
N ILE A 155 0.50 0.50 10.26
CA ILE A 155 1.08 0.20 11.56
C ILE A 155 0.77 1.31 12.55
N GLY A 156 0.49 0.94 13.77
CA GLY A 156 0.47 1.85 14.91
C GLY A 156 -0.80 1.82 15.72
N THR A 157 -1.00 2.92 16.42
CA THR A 157 -2.17 3.31 17.17
C THR A 157 -2.43 4.79 16.88
N THR A 158 -3.51 5.34 17.37
CA THR A 158 -3.80 6.79 17.23
C THR A 158 -2.70 7.67 17.72
#